data_adf54c2fbb6bd74deb4fde288d115d5b
#
_entry.id   adf54c2fbb6bd74deb4fde288d115d5b
#
_cell.length_a   1.000
_cell.length_b   1.000
_cell.length_c   1.000
_cell.angle_alpha   90.00
_cell.angle_beta   90.00
_cell.angle_gamma   90.00
#
_symmetry.space_group_name_H-M   'P 1'
#
loop_
_entity.id
_entity.type
_entity.pdbx_description
1 polymer ?
#
loop_
_entity_poly.entity_id
_entity_poly.type
_entity_poly.pdbx_seq_one_letter_code
_entity_poly.pdbx_strand_id
1 'polypeptide(L)'
;RNPWPLYLGVLALNGAVYLWAPLWAERYGLWQFYIVPGAVSVLALLHLHRRELRPKVLNGARLAALSTLYAGAGLDVFLQPELSVFVLALALALTGIVAGIALRIRAFLYAGVAFLVLNVIGQLLRFYPEQGLSRALILLGLGATITVGMVVFNLKREAILRRIRIARADLAGWE
;
A
#
# COMPACT_ATOMS: atom_id res chain seq x y z
N ARG A 1 12.11 -23.70 -19.98
CA ARG A 1 12.92 -23.49 -18.77
C ARG A 1 12.19 -24.16 -17.61
N ASN A 2 12.88 -25.01 -16.84
CA ASN A 2 12.31 -25.74 -15.72
C ASN A 2 12.01 -24.76 -14.56
N PRO A 3 10.76 -24.55 -14.11
CA PRO A 3 10.44 -23.60 -13.04
C PRO A 3 10.70 -24.13 -11.63
N TRP A 4 10.97 -25.41 -11.46
CA TRP A 4 11.14 -26.07 -10.17
C TRP A 4 12.18 -25.44 -9.24
N PRO A 5 13.38 -25.02 -9.69
CA PRO A 5 14.37 -24.41 -8.82
C PRO A 5 13.86 -23.10 -8.19
N LEU A 6 13.01 -22.38 -8.89
CA LEU A 6 12.46 -21.12 -8.42
C LEU A 6 11.36 -21.35 -7.35
N TYR A 7 10.51 -22.37 -7.54
CA TYR A 7 9.51 -22.74 -6.51
C TYR A 7 10.20 -23.22 -5.24
N LEU A 8 11.24 -24.04 -5.35
CA LEU A 8 12.04 -24.48 -4.21
C LEU A 8 12.72 -23.30 -3.52
N GLY A 9 13.23 -22.32 -4.28
CA GLY A 9 13.81 -21.11 -3.74
C GLY A 9 12.79 -20.27 -2.96
N VAL A 10 11.59 -20.06 -3.51
CA VAL A 10 10.50 -19.34 -2.82
C VAL A 10 10.07 -20.10 -1.57
N LEU A 11 9.93 -21.41 -1.64
CA LEU A 11 9.56 -22.24 -0.49
C LEU A 11 10.62 -22.18 0.60
N ALA A 12 11.90 -22.32 0.25
CA ALA A 12 13.01 -22.27 1.21
C ALA A 12 13.11 -20.88 1.86
N LEU A 13 12.96 -19.80 1.08
CA LEU A 13 12.96 -18.44 1.60
C LEU A 13 11.81 -18.23 2.57
N ASN A 14 10.59 -18.64 2.21
CA ASN A 14 9.45 -18.56 3.11
C ASN A 14 9.66 -19.39 4.36
N GLY A 15 10.15 -20.62 4.23
CA GLY A 15 10.47 -21.48 5.38
C GLY A 15 11.44 -20.79 6.33
N ALA A 16 12.53 -20.20 5.81
CA ALA A 16 13.50 -19.46 6.61
C ALA A 16 12.85 -18.25 7.31
N VAL A 17 12.05 -17.46 6.60
CA VAL A 17 11.36 -16.29 7.17
C VAL A 17 10.36 -16.72 8.24
N TYR A 18 9.55 -17.76 8.00
CA TYR A 18 8.56 -18.24 8.97
C TYR A 18 9.18 -18.91 10.20
N LEU A 19 10.41 -19.40 10.14
CA LEU A 19 11.15 -19.85 11.33
C LEU A 19 11.49 -18.67 12.26
N TRP A 20 11.75 -17.49 11.70
CA TRP A 20 12.07 -16.28 12.47
C TRP A 20 10.83 -15.42 12.79
N ALA A 21 9.75 -15.55 12.02
CA ALA A 21 8.54 -14.75 12.17
C ALA A 21 7.94 -14.80 13.60
N PRO A 22 7.85 -15.94 14.29
CA PRO A 22 7.33 -15.98 15.66
C PRO A 22 8.15 -15.13 16.63
N LEU A 23 9.49 -15.22 16.56
CA LEU A 23 10.38 -14.47 17.45
C LEU A 23 10.22 -12.95 17.25
N TRP A 24 10.05 -12.52 16.00
CA TRP A 24 9.86 -11.11 15.66
C TRP A 24 8.44 -10.65 15.99
N ALA A 25 7.44 -11.48 15.70
CA ALA A 25 6.05 -11.18 16.02
C ALA A 25 5.83 -11.05 17.52
N GLU A 26 6.38 -11.95 18.34
CA GLU A 26 6.33 -11.86 19.80
C GLU A 26 7.08 -10.63 20.32
N ARG A 27 8.28 -10.35 19.77
CA ARG A 27 9.10 -9.23 20.21
C ARG A 27 8.49 -7.87 19.93
N TYR A 28 7.83 -7.72 18.77
CA TYR A 28 7.25 -6.44 18.31
C TYR A 28 5.73 -6.42 18.36
N GLY A 29 5.08 -7.54 18.64
CA GLY A 29 3.62 -7.66 18.68
C GLY A 29 2.92 -7.48 17.31
N LEU A 30 3.63 -7.62 16.20
CA LEU A 30 3.15 -7.28 14.86
C LEU A 30 2.76 -8.50 14.05
N TRP A 31 1.50 -8.55 13.61
CA TRP A 31 0.99 -9.61 12.72
C TRP A 31 1.56 -9.56 11.30
N GLN A 32 2.08 -8.39 10.88
CA GLN A 32 2.69 -8.25 9.54
C GLN A 32 3.84 -9.23 9.31
N PHE A 33 4.58 -9.65 10.33
CA PHE A 33 5.66 -10.64 10.18
C PHE A 33 5.17 -12.00 9.67
N TYR A 34 3.89 -12.32 9.87
CA TYR A 34 3.28 -13.52 9.30
C TYR A 34 2.65 -13.26 7.93
N ILE A 35 2.03 -12.09 7.75
CA ILE A 35 1.21 -11.80 6.56
C ILE A 35 2.07 -11.35 5.38
N VAL A 36 3.03 -10.45 5.62
CA VAL A 36 3.84 -9.83 4.56
C VAL A 36 4.64 -10.86 3.75
N PRO A 37 5.37 -11.83 4.35
CA PRO A 37 6.15 -12.78 3.57
C PRO A 37 5.27 -13.65 2.65
N GLY A 38 4.13 -14.12 3.16
CA GLY A 38 3.16 -14.89 2.39
C GLY A 38 2.57 -14.10 1.22
N ALA A 39 2.10 -12.88 1.50
CA ALA A 39 1.52 -12.02 0.47
C ALA A 39 2.54 -11.64 -0.61
N VAL A 40 3.77 -11.29 -0.23
CA VAL A 40 4.87 -10.98 -1.17
C VAL A 40 5.19 -12.19 -2.04
N SER A 41 5.23 -13.39 -1.45
CA SER A 41 5.50 -14.63 -2.19
C SER A 41 4.38 -14.94 -3.21
N VAL A 42 3.12 -14.77 -2.81
CA VAL A 42 1.99 -14.91 -3.74
C VAL A 42 2.09 -13.89 -4.87
N LEU A 43 2.40 -12.62 -4.58
CA LEU A 43 2.59 -11.58 -5.60
C LEU A 43 3.74 -11.90 -6.55
N ALA A 44 4.87 -12.42 -6.03
CA ALA A 44 6.00 -12.85 -6.83
C ALA A 44 5.63 -14.02 -7.76
N LEU A 45 4.93 -15.03 -7.25
CA LEU A 45 4.45 -16.16 -8.06
C LEU A 45 3.45 -15.71 -9.13
N LEU A 46 2.52 -14.82 -8.80
CA LEU A 46 1.58 -14.24 -9.77
C LEU A 46 2.30 -13.43 -10.86
N HIS A 47 3.37 -12.71 -10.49
CA HIS A 47 4.16 -11.98 -11.46
C HIS A 47 4.93 -12.92 -12.40
N LEU A 48 5.41 -14.04 -11.89
CA LEU A 48 6.11 -15.06 -12.67
C LEU A 48 5.19 -15.73 -13.69
N HIS A 49 3.97 -16.10 -13.27
CA HIS A 49 2.97 -16.77 -14.10
C HIS A 49 2.04 -15.82 -14.85
N ARG A 50 2.39 -14.53 -14.93
CA ARG A 50 1.54 -13.51 -15.57
C ARG A 50 1.17 -13.81 -17.02
N ARG A 51 1.99 -14.60 -17.73
CA ARG A 51 1.74 -14.98 -19.14
C ARG A 51 0.78 -16.15 -19.29
N GLU A 52 0.62 -16.95 -18.24
CA GLU A 52 -0.19 -18.18 -18.23
C GLU A 52 -1.62 -17.90 -17.71
N LEU A 53 -1.76 -16.89 -16.87
CA LEU A 53 -3.02 -16.55 -16.23
C LEU A 53 -3.83 -15.56 -17.07
N ARG A 54 -5.15 -15.74 -17.07
CA ARG A 54 -6.07 -14.76 -17.68
C ARG A 54 -5.95 -13.42 -16.96
N PRO A 55 -5.93 -12.27 -17.68
CA PRO A 55 -5.74 -10.95 -17.07
C PRO A 55 -6.70 -10.63 -15.92
N LYS A 56 -7.97 -11.03 -16.04
CA LYS A 56 -8.97 -10.83 -14.97
C LYS A 56 -8.63 -11.61 -13.70
N VAL A 57 -8.20 -12.87 -13.83
CA VAL A 57 -7.82 -13.72 -12.71
C VAL A 57 -6.55 -13.19 -12.05
N LEU A 58 -5.56 -12.83 -12.86
CA LEU A 58 -4.29 -12.27 -12.41
C LEU A 58 -4.50 -10.98 -11.60
N ASN A 59 -5.30 -10.05 -12.11
CA ASN A 59 -5.56 -8.78 -11.43
C ASN A 59 -6.40 -8.98 -10.15
N GLY A 60 -7.38 -9.89 -10.18
CA GLY A 60 -8.16 -10.26 -8.99
C GLY A 60 -7.28 -10.87 -7.90
N ALA A 61 -6.40 -11.80 -8.26
CA ALA A 61 -5.48 -12.44 -7.32
C ALA A 61 -4.43 -11.44 -6.76
N ARG A 62 -3.90 -10.54 -7.59
CA ARG A 62 -3.01 -9.45 -7.15
C ARG A 62 -3.72 -8.55 -6.14
N LEU A 63 -4.96 -8.14 -6.46
CA LEU A 63 -5.74 -7.28 -5.57
C LEU A 63 -6.05 -7.98 -4.25
N ALA A 64 -6.42 -9.26 -4.27
CA ALA A 64 -6.66 -10.04 -3.07
C ALA A 64 -5.41 -10.14 -2.19
N ALA A 65 -4.25 -10.47 -2.77
CA ALA A 65 -2.98 -10.54 -2.04
C ALA A 65 -2.57 -9.18 -1.44
N LEU A 66 -2.73 -8.08 -2.19
CA LEU A 66 -2.47 -6.72 -1.70
C LEU A 66 -3.46 -6.31 -0.60
N SER A 67 -4.74 -6.65 -0.76
CA SER A 67 -5.75 -6.37 0.28
C SER A 67 -5.42 -7.10 1.58
N THR A 68 -5.01 -8.37 1.51
CA THR A 68 -4.59 -9.13 2.69
C THR A 68 -3.35 -8.50 3.35
N LEU A 69 -2.35 -8.11 2.55
CA LEU A 69 -1.14 -7.46 3.04
C LEU A 69 -1.45 -6.13 3.74
N TYR A 70 -2.25 -5.27 3.11
CA TYR A 70 -2.58 -3.96 3.66
C TYR A 70 -3.59 -4.03 4.81
N ALA A 71 -4.52 -4.99 4.79
CA ALA A 71 -5.41 -5.22 5.92
C ALA A 71 -4.62 -5.66 7.16
N GLY A 72 -3.65 -6.57 7.01
CA GLY A 72 -2.77 -6.97 8.11
C GLY A 72 -1.96 -5.81 8.67
N ALA A 73 -1.32 -5.02 7.79
CA ALA A 73 -0.57 -3.84 8.21
C ALA A 73 -1.48 -2.77 8.86
N GLY A 74 -2.71 -2.59 8.35
CA GLY A 74 -3.70 -1.67 8.94
C GLY A 74 -4.19 -2.12 10.31
N LEU A 75 -4.39 -3.42 10.50
CA LEU A 75 -4.73 -3.98 11.81
C LEU A 75 -3.64 -3.72 12.84
N ASP A 76 -2.36 -3.91 12.49
CA ASP A 76 -1.26 -3.62 13.40
C ASP A 76 -1.21 -2.14 13.79
N VAL A 77 -1.40 -1.22 12.84
CA VAL A 77 -1.49 0.21 13.12
C VAL A 77 -2.69 0.54 14.02
N PHE A 78 -3.79 -0.18 13.86
CA PHE A 78 -4.99 0.02 14.69
C PHE A 78 -4.81 -0.53 16.11
N LEU A 79 -4.21 -1.71 16.24
CA LEU A 79 -4.00 -2.37 17.54
C LEU A 79 -2.87 -1.75 18.34
N GLN A 80 -1.81 -1.31 17.66
CA GLN A 80 -0.61 -0.74 18.28
C GLN A 80 -0.40 0.71 17.82
N PRO A 81 -0.78 1.68 18.63
CA PRO A 81 -0.71 3.10 18.29
C PRO A 81 0.70 3.68 18.39
N GLU A 82 1.70 2.92 17.98
CA GLU A 82 3.08 3.38 17.99
C GLU A 82 3.46 4.05 16.67
N LEU A 83 4.26 5.11 16.75
CA LEU A 83 4.76 5.82 15.58
C LEU A 83 5.59 4.90 14.67
N SER A 84 6.34 3.97 15.26
CA SER A 84 7.14 2.97 14.56
C SER A 84 6.29 2.10 13.63
N VAL A 85 5.14 1.62 14.11
CA VAL A 85 4.19 0.78 13.35
C VAL A 85 3.56 1.57 12.21
N PHE A 86 3.20 2.83 12.47
CA PHE A 86 2.70 3.74 11.43
C PHE A 86 3.74 3.99 10.33
N VAL A 87 4.99 4.29 10.70
CA VAL A 87 6.09 4.51 9.74
C VAL A 87 6.34 3.25 8.91
N LEU A 88 6.27 2.06 9.52
CA LEU A 88 6.42 0.80 8.82
C LEU A 88 5.28 0.58 7.79
N ALA A 89 4.03 0.83 8.19
CA ALA A 89 2.88 0.74 7.29
C ALA A 89 2.96 1.78 6.14
N LEU A 90 3.45 3.00 6.45
CA LEU A 90 3.71 4.04 5.45
C LEU A 90 4.78 3.59 4.44
N ALA A 91 5.90 3.03 4.92
CA ALA A 91 6.95 2.49 4.08
C ALA A 91 6.44 1.37 3.17
N LEU A 92 5.59 0.48 3.71
CA LEU A 92 4.95 -0.60 2.95
C LEU A 92 4.04 -0.04 1.84
N ALA A 93 3.22 0.99 2.14
CA ALA A 93 2.38 1.67 1.15
C ALA A 93 3.20 2.29 0.03
N LEU A 94 4.26 3.04 0.39
CA LEU A 94 5.16 3.67 -0.58
C LEU A 94 5.87 2.64 -1.45
N THR A 95 6.34 1.55 -0.85
CA THR A 95 6.96 0.44 -1.58
C THR A 95 5.98 -0.16 -2.61
N GLY A 96 4.72 -0.35 -2.23
CA GLY A 96 3.67 -0.81 -3.13
C GLY A 96 3.42 0.16 -4.30
N ILE A 97 3.37 1.47 -4.03
CA ILE A 97 3.21 2.50 -5.06
C ILE A 97 4.40 2.48 -6.03
N VAL A 98 5.63 2.48 -5.50
CA VAL A 98 6.86 2.44 -6.31
C VAL A 98 6.90 1.17 -7.15
N ALA A 99 6.58 0.01 -6.57
CA ALA A 99 6.48 -1.25 -7.30
C ALA A 99 5.40 -1.18 -8.40
N GLY A 100 4.25 -0.56 -8.11
CA GLY A 100 3.19 -0.34 -9.10
C GLY A 100 3.66 0.46 -10.30
N ILE A 101 4.41 1.54 -10.05
CA ILE A 101 4.98 2.39 -11.11
C ILE A 101 6.07 1.63 -11.88
N ALA A 102 7.01 1.00 -11.17
CA ALA A 102 8.14 0.29 -11.78
C ALA A 102 7.71 -0.90 -12.64
N LEU A 103 6.73 -1.67 -12.16
CA LEU A 103 6.21 -2.86 -12.85
C LEU A 103 5.06 -2.54 -13.81
N ARG A 104 4.58 -1.30 -13.85
CA ARG A 104 3.40 -0.85 -14.60
C ARG A 104 2.15 -1.66 -14.29
N ILE A 105 1.92 -1.94 -13.00
CA ILE A 105 0.77 -2.73 -12.52
C ILE A 105 -0.20 -1.82 -11.77
N ARG A 106 -1.39 -1.61 -12.31
CA ARG A 106 -2.44 -0.75 -11.72
C ARG A 106 -2.86 -1.19 -10.32
N ALA A 107 -2.99 -2.51 -10.11
CA ALA A 107 -3.43 -3.04 -8.82
C ALA A 107 -2.53 -2.59 -7.66
N PHE A 108 -1.21 -2.61 -7.84
CA PHE A 108 -0.24 -2.14 -6.86
C PHE A 108 -0.37 -0.63 -6.60
N LEU A 109 -0.49 0.15 -7.68
CA LEU A 109 -0.60 1.60 -7.57
C LEU A 109 -1.87 2.00 -6.81
N TYR A 110 -3.04 1.49 -7.22
CA TYR A 110 -4.31 1.87 -6.61
C TYR A 110 -4.43 1.36 -5.17
N ALA A 111 -4.04 0.11 -4.91
CA ALA A 111 -4.08 -0.44 -3.56
C ALA A 111 -3.10 0.28 -2.62
N GLY A 112 -1.88 0.59 -3.09
CA GLY A 112 -0.89 1.35 -2.31
C GLY A 112 -1.36 2.77 -1.98
N VAL A 113 -1.91 3.49 -2.97
CA VAL A 113 -2.47 4.84 -2.75
C VAL A 113 -3.68 4.80 -1.81
N ALA A 114 -4.62 3.88 -2.02
CA ALA A 114 -5.78 3.73 -1.16
C ALA A 114 -5.37 3.44 0.29
N PHE A 115 -4.43 2.53 0.50
CA PHE A 115 -3.92 2.21 1.83
C PHE A 115 -3.18 3.40 2.46
N LEU A 116 -2.36 4.12 1.69
CA LEU A 116 -1.68 5.34 2.15
C LEU A 116 -2.69 6.36 2.68
N VAL A 117 -3.73 6.65 1.89
CA VAL A 117 -4.78 7.61 2.28
C VAL A 117 -5.52 7.14 3.54
N LEU A 118 -5.93 5.87 3.59
CA LEU A 118 -6.62 5.30 4.75
C LEU A 118 -5.74 5.34 6.00
N ASN A 119 -4.44 5.03 5.86
CA ASN A 119 -3.51 5.06 6.98
C ASN A 119 -3.30 6.48 7.52
N VAL A 120 -3.13 7.47 6.64
CA VAL A 120 -3.00 8.88 7.03
C VAL A 120 -4.29 9.39 7.69
N ILE A 121 -5.47 9.10 7.11
CA ILE A 121 -6.76 9.49 7.71
C ILE A 121 -6.95 8.81 9.07
N GLY A 122 -6.65 7.52 9.17
CA GLY A 122 -6.74 6.78 10.44
C GLY A 122 -5.87 7.40 11.54
N GLN A 123 -4.66 7.82 11.20
CA GLN A 123 -3.78 8.51 12.14
C GLN A 123 -4.30 9.90 12.52
N LEU A 124 -4.79 10.69 11.57
CA LEU A 124 -5.38 11.98 11.87
C LEU A 124 -6.58 11.87 12.82
N LEU A 125 -7.44 10.87 12.61
CA LEU A 125 -8.59 10.62 13.50
C LEU A 125 -8.16 10.18 14.90
N ARG A 126 -7.09 9.39 14.99
CA ARG A 126 -6.61 8.85 16.26
C ARG A 126 -5.86 9.86 17.10
N PHE A 127 -4.99 10.66 16.47
CA PHE A 127 -4.23 11.73 17.12
C PHE A 127 -4.97 13.06 17.16
N TYR A 128 -6.29 13.02 16.96
CA TYR A 128 -7.11 14.22 17.07
C TYR A 128 -7.05 14.75 18.50
N PRO A 129 -6.41 15.90 18.72
CA PRO A 129 -6.10 16.35 20.08
C PRO A 129 -7.38 16.68 20.84
N GLU A 130 -7.39 16.36 22.13
CA GLU A 130 -8.53 16.68 23.00
C GLU A 130 -8.60 18.15 23.35
N GLN A 131 -7.45 18.87 23.29
CA GLN A 131 -7.38 20.30 23.60
C GLN A 131 -7.99 21.17 22.49
N GLY A 132 -8.88 22.06 22.86
CA GLY A 132 -9.66 22.88 21.91
C GLY A 132 -8.81 23.75 20.98
N LEU A 133 -7.70 24.32 21.46
CA LEU A 133 -6.79 25.14 20.65
C LEU A 133 -6.09 24.33 19.55
N SER A 134 -5.58 23.14 19.90
CA SER A 134 -4.92 22.25 18.94
C SER A 134 -5.89 21.72 17.87
N ARG A 135 -7.15 21.47 18.26
CA ARG A 135 -8.22 21.13 17.30
C ARG A 135 -8.47 22.25 16.31
N ALA A 136 -8.59 23.49 16.83
CA ALA A 136 -8.82 24.66 15.99
C ALA A 136 -7.68 24.88 14.98
N LEU A 137 -6.43 24.73 15.41
CA LEU A 137 -5.26 24.87 14.54
C LEU A 137 -5.21 23.79 13.44
N ILE A 138 -5.51 22.54 13.77
CA ILE A 138 -5.54 21.44 12.79
C ILE A 138 -6.67 21.66 11.78
N LEU A 139 -7.87 22.01 12.24
CA LEU A 139 -9.01 22.28 11.35
C LEU A 139 -8.74 23.51 10.46
N LEU A 140 -8.14 24.55 11.02
CA LEU A 140 -7.76 25.74 10.26
C LEU A 140 -6.71 25.42 9.20
N GLY A 141 -5.67 24.64 9.56
CA GLY A 141 -4.63 24.19 8.62
C GLY A 141 -5.20 23.30 7.51
N LEU A 142 -6.09 22.37 7.86
CA LEU A 142 -6.77 21.51 6.89
C LEU A 142 -7.68 22.35 5.96
N GLY A 143 -8.47 23.24 6.53
CA GLY A 143 -9.34 24.15 5.77
C GLY A 143 -8.54 25.06 4.82
N ALA A 144 -7.44 25.64 5.30
CA ALA A 144 -6.53 26.45 4.48
C ALA A 144 -5.93 25.62 3.33
N THR A 145 -5.46 24.41 3.61
CA THR A 145 -4.89 23.51 2.60
C THR A 145 -5.90 23.15 1.52
N ILE A 146 -7.13 22.81 1.92
CA ILE A 146 -8.21 22.52 0.97
C ILE A 146 -8.54 23.75 0.13
N THR A 147 -8.64 24.93 0.75
CA THR A 147 -8.94 26.18 0.05
C THR A 147 -7.85 26.53 -0.95
N VAL A 148 -6.59 26.48 -0.55
CA VAL A 148 -5.45 26.71 -1.46
C VAL A 148 -5.45 25.66 -2.58
N GLY A 149 -5.67 24.39 -2.27
CA GLY A 149 -5.80 23.33 -3.25
C GLY A 149 -6.91 23.60 -4.28
N MET A 150 -8.07 24.05 -3.82
CA MET A 150 -9.20 24.40 -4.67
C MET A 150 -8.90 25.60 -5.58
N VAL A 151 -8.25 26.65 -5.04
CA VAL A 151 -7.82 27.81 -5.80
C VAL A 151 -6.81 27.43 -6.88
N VAL A 152 -5.78 26.65 -6.51
CA VAL A 152 -4.77 26.16 -7.47
C VAL A 152 -5.41 25.26 -8.55
N PHE A 153 -6.35 24.39 -8.13
CA PHE A 153 -7.09 23.56 -9.07
C PHE A 153 -7.90 24.41 -10.06
N ASN A 154 -8.63 25.44 -9.59
CA ASN A 154 -9.41 26.32 -10.45
C ASN A 154 -8.52 27.10 -11.41
N LEU A 155 -7.41 27.67 -10.94
CA LEU A 155 -6.48 28.45 -11.76
C LEU A 155 -5.77 27.58 -12.83
N LYS A 156 -5.49 26.32 -12.52
CA LYS A 156 -4.75 25.40 -13.42
C LYS A 156 -5.63 24.27 -13.96
N ARG A 157 -6.95 24.41 -13.90
CA ARG A 157 -7.92 23.34 -14.22
C ARG A 157 -7.64 22.68 -15.58
N GLU A 158 -7.43 23.44 -16.63
CA GLU A 158 -7.20 22.89 -17.97
C GLU A 158 -5.87 22.12 -18.07
N ALA A 159 -4.82 22.67 -17.46
CA ALA A 159 -3.51 22.01 -17.43
C ALA A 159 -3.55 20.72 -16.60
N ILE A 160 -4.24 20.73 -15.46
CA ILE A 160 -4.42 19.56 -14.59
C ILE A 160 -5.25 18.50 -15.30
N LEU A 161 -6.40 18.87 -15.89
CA LEU A 161 -7.27 17.93 -16.61
C LEU A 161 -6.56 17.32 -17.82
N ARG A 162 -5.74 18.09 -18.54
CA ARG A 162 -4.92 17.59 -19.64
C ARG A 162 -3.89 16.57 -19.14
N ARG A 163 -3.18 16.86 -18.04
CA ARG A 163 -2.23 15.92 -17.42
C ARG A 163 -2.91 14.65 -16.93
N ILE A 164 -4.07 14.76 -16.28
CA ILE A 164 -4.87 13.61 -15.84
C ILE A 164 -5.30 12.76 -17.03
N ARG A 165 -5.71 13.37 -18.14
CA ARG A 165 -6.11 12.65 -19.36
C ARG A 165 -4.94 11.87 -19.96
N ILE A 166 -3.76 12.49 -20.04
CA ILE A 166 -2.53 11.84 -20.53
C ILE A 166 -2.15 10.68 -19.58
N ALA A 167 -2.10 10.94 -18.27
CA ALA A 167 -1.79 9.92 -17.28
C ALA A 167 -2.81 8.76 -17.31
N ARG A 168 -4.10 9.05 -17.50
CA ARG A 168 -5.15 8.02 -17.62
C ARG A 168 -4.99 7.20 -18.91
N ALA A 169 -4.62 7.83 -20.02
CA ALA A 169 -4.33 7.12 -21.26
C ALA A 169 -3.08 6.24 -21.13
N ASP A 170 -2.07 6.74 -20.45
CA ASP A 170 -0.83 6.00 -20.17
C ASP A 170 -1.10 4.79 -19.24
N LEU A 171 -1.88 5.00 -18.17
CA LEU A 171 -2.35 3.93 -17.30
C LEU A 171 -3.24 2.91 -18.04
N ALA A 172 -3.92 3.30 -19.11
CA ALA A 172 -4.73 2.38 -19.91
C ALA A 172 -3.90 1.27 -20.58
N GLY A 173 -2.61 1.49 -20.81
CA GLY A 173 -1.66 0.49 -21.30
C GLY A 173 -1.00 -0.39 -20.22
N TRP A 174 -1.28 -0.16 -18.93
CA TRP A 174 -0.69 -0.95 -17.83
C TRP A 174 -1.50 -2.23 -17.60
N GLU A 175 -0.82 -3.26 -17.07
CA GLU A 175 -1.44 -4.52 -16.63
C GLU A 175 -2.27 -4.39 -15.34
#